data_127cb59125cf172003ac15f747162c70
#
_entry.id   127cb59125cf172003ac15f747162c70
#
_cell.length_a   1.000
_cell.length_b   1.000
_cell.length_c   1.000
_cell.angle_alpha   90.00
_cell.angle_beta   90.00
_cell.angle_gamma   90.00
#
_symmetry.space_group_name_H-M   'P 1'
#
loop_
_entity.id
_entity.type
_entity.pdbx_description
1 polymer ?
#
loop_
_entity_poly.entity_id
_entity_poly.type
_entity_poly.pdbx_seq_one_letter_code
_entity_poly.pdbx_strand_id
1 'polypeptide(L)'
;MRQVIALVLVLGGFASSTAAFQTRAGASGGNARIGACSLLPPELVERYFQNKKLFPSMKPSEQPMGPKGSTCDYGSIHLQVDPFADPGVLRREAAKPGYEKVTGVGDEAYFHNNKDRFAELMVWTGAHHFTIQMDVNTGKTAATTKPDTIAVANAIIPKLK
;
A
#
# COMPACT_ATOMS: atom_id res chain seq x y z
N MET A 1 -74.01 -26.05 -47.87
CA MET A 1 -73.52 -25.54 -46.59
C MET A 1 -71.98 -25.46 -46.66
N ARG A 2 -71.42 -24.29 -46.84
CA ARG A 2 -69.98 -24.05 -46.94
C ARG A 2 -69.64 -23.12 -45.77
N GLN A 3 -68.87 -23.65 -44.82
CA GLN A 3 -68.33 -22.85 -43.72
C GLN A 3 -67.01 -22.21 -44.20
N VAL A 4 -66.94 -20.89 -44.05
CA VAL A 4 -65.76 -20.08 -44.29
C VAL A 4 -65.06 -19.92 -42.97
N ILE A 5 -63.87 -20.47 -42.83
CA ILE A 5 -63.00 -20.31 -41.63
C ILE A 5 -62.14 -19.06 -41.85
N ALA A 6 -62.37 -18.05 -41.08
CA ALA A 6 -61.54 -16.85 -41.06
C ALA A 6 -60.29 -17.08 -40.19
N LEU A 7 -59.15 -16.99 -40.82
CA LEU A 7 -57.85 -17.08 -40.17
C LEU A 7 -57.44 -15.69 -39.66
N VAL A 8 -57.42 -15.50 -38.36
CA VAL A 8 -56.95 -14.27 -37.73
C VAL A 8 -55.45 -14.41 -37.45
N LEU A 9 -54.63 -13.69 -38.22
CA LEU A 9 -53.19 -13.55 -38.00
C LEU A 9 -52.97 -12.49 -36.89
N VAL A 10 -52.57 -12.93 -35.71
CA VAL A 10 -52.07 -12.08 -34.62
C VAL A 10 -50.61 -11.84 -34.82
N LEU A 11 -50.23 -10.66 -35.31
CA LEU A 11 -48.85 -10.19 -35.32
C LEU A 11 -48.44 -9.77 -33.93
N GLY A 12 -47.80 -10.66 -33.21
CA GLY A 12 -47.18 -10.37 -31.92
C GLY A 12 -45.90 -9.56 -32.12
N GLY A 13 -45.94 -8.27 -31.81
CA GLY A 13 -44.78 -7.41 -31.76
C GLY A 13 -43.87 -7.78 -30.59
N PHE A 14 -42.66 -8.29 -30.88
CA PHE A 14 -41.61 -8.44 -29.88
C PHE A 14 -41.03 -7.06 -29.56
N ALA A 15 -41.46 -6.47 -28.47
CA ALA A 15 -40.79 -5.34 -27.88
C ALA A 15 -39.47 -5.83 -27.23
N SER A 16 -38.36 -5.61 -27.91
CA SER A 16 -37.01 -5.85 -27.36
C SER A 16 -36.76 -4.81 -26.28
N SER A 17 -36.96 -5.19 -25.02
CA SER A 17 -36.53 -4.42 -23.87
C SER A 17 -35.01 -4.56 -23.74
N THR A 18 -34.26 -3.61 -24.28
CA THR A 18 -32.85 -3.41 -23.97
C THR A 18 -32.77 -2.97 -22.50
N ALA A 19 -32.54 -3.94 -21.60
CA ALA A 19 -32.16 -3.66 -20.24
C ALA A 19 -30.78 -2.97 -20.29
N ALA A 20 -30.78 -1.66 -20.17
CA ALA A 20 -29.57 -0.91 -19.89
C ALA A 20 -29.08 -1.38 -18.54
N PHE A 21 -28.01 -2.20 -18.54
CA PHE A 21 -27.22 -2.47 -17.36
C PHE A 21 -26.58 -1.15 -16.95
N GLN A 22 -27.30 -0.39 -16.12
CA GLN A 22 -26.68 0.67 -15.33
C GLN A 22 -25.76 -0.03 -14.34
N THR A 23 -24.48 -0.13 -14.68
CA THR A 23 -23.42 -0.33 -13.72
C THR A 23 -23.49 0.83 -12.73
N ARG A 24 -24.24 0.64 -11.67
CA ARG A 24 -24.15 1.47 -10.48
C ARG A 24 -22.69 1.35 -10.03
N ALA A 25 -21.88 2.34 -10.39
CA ALA A 25 -20.63 2.61 -9.68
C ALA A 25 -21.05 2.82 -8.23
N GLY A 26 -20.96 1.76 -7.45
CA GLY A 26 -21.14 1.82 -6.02
C GLY A 26 -20.09 2.76 -5.50
N ALA A 27 -20.50 3.97 -5.16
CA ALA A 27 -19.71 4.82 -4.28
C ALA A 27 -19.66 4.10 -2.92
N SER A 28 -18.78 3.09 -2.80
CA SER A 28 -18.40 2.58 -1.52
C SER A 28 -17.57 3.69 -0.89
N GLY A 29 -18.16 4.45 0.02
CA GLY A 29 -17.47 5.34 0.94
C GLY A 29 -16.61 4.57 1.95
N GLY A 30 -15.95 3.50 1.52
CA GLY A 30 -14.87 2.84 2.22
C GLY A 30 -13.61 3.65 1.96
N ASN A 31 -12.91 4.08 3.00
CA ASN A 31 -11.61 4.71 2.91
C ASN A 31 -10.78 3.97 1.86
N ALA A 32 -10.48 4.64 0.75
CA ALA A 32 -9.71 4.06 -0.34
C ALA A 32 -8.38 3.58 0.27
N ARG A 33 -8.01 2.33 -0.07
CA ARG A 33 -6.74 1.76 0.39
C ARG A 33 -5.60 2.65 -0.11
N ILE A 34 -4.68 3.00 0.78
CA ILE A 34 -3.48 3.75 0.40
C ILE A 34 -2.54 2.78 -0.32
N GLY A 35 -2.16 3.12 -1.55
CA GLY A 35 -1.17 2.38 -2.30
C GLY A 35 0.23 2.66 -1.78
N ALA A 36 0.87 1.69 -1.13
CA ALA A 36 2.20 1.85 -0.55
C ALA A 36 3.25 2.22 -1.61
N CYS A 37 3.16 1.64 -2.81
CA CYS A 37 4.10 1.98 -3.88
C CYS A 37 3.97 3.42 -4.39
N SER A 38 2.78 4.03 -4.28
CA SER A 38 2.61 5.45 -4.63
C SER A 38 3.30 6.41 -3.66
N LEU A 39 3.50 5.95 -2.42
CA LEU A 39 4.25 6.69 -1.40
C LEU A 39 5.76 6.55 -1.58
N LEU A 40 6.21 5.47 -2.19
CA LEU A 40 7.62 5.12 -2.39
C LEU A 40 7.97 5.08 -3.90
N PRO A 41 7.96 6.23 -4.59
CA PRO A 41 8.25 6.26 -6.02
C PRO A 41 9.73 5.91 -6.30
N PRO A 42 10.04 5.38 -7.50
CA PRO A 42 11.39 4.96 -7.87
C PRO A 42 12.47 6.01 -7.61
N GLU A 43 12.17 7.28 -7.88
CA GLU A 43 13.12 8.39 -7.72
C GLU A 43 13.50 8.61 -6.25
N LEU A 44 12.57 8.32 -5.33
CA LEU A 44 12.85 8.39 -3.90
C LEU A 44 13.75 7.24 -3.49
N VAL A 45 13.47 6.04 -3.98
CA VAL A 45 14.26 4.83 -3.72
C VAL A 45 15.69 4.99 -4.24
N GLU A 46 15.87 5.39 -5.50
CA GLU A 46 17.18 5.59 -6.12
C GLU A 46 18.06 6.61 -5.37
N ARG A 47 17.44 7.65 -4.81
CA ARG A 47 18.17 8.69 -4.08
C ARG A 47 18.89 8.15 -2.86
N TYR A 48 18.30 7.17 -2.18
CA TYR A 48 18.82 6.60 -0.93
C TYR A 48 19.60 5.31 -1.13
N PHE A 49 19.54 4.71 -2.33
CA PHE A 49 20.30 3.51 -2.67
C PHE A 49 21.50 3.85 -3.56
N GLN A 50 22.68 3.57 -3.05
CA GLN A 50 23.93 3.83 -3.80
C GLN A 50 24.14 2.85 -4.97
N ASN A 51 23.48 1.71 -4.98
CA ASN A 51 23.68 0.71 -6.02
C ASN A 51 22.68 0.86 -7.16
N LYS A 52 22.83 1.96 -7.93
CA LYS A 52 22.01 2.26 -9.11
C LYS A 52 21.97 1.16 -10.15
N LYS A 53 22.93 0.22 -10.14
CA LYS A 53 22.99 -0.89 -11.11
C LYS A 53 21.93 -1.97 -10.86
N LEU A 54 21.41 -2.09 -9.65
CA LEU A 54 20.39 -3.08 -9.30
C LEU A 54 18.96 -2.57 -9.56
N PHE A 55 18.77 -1.26 -9.64
CA PHE A 55 17.44 -0.62 -9.66
C PHE A 55 16.76 -0.47 -11.03
N PRO A 56 17.44 -0.33 -12.19
CA PRO A 56 16.74 -0.08 -13.46
C PRO A 56 15.79 -1.21 -13.87
N SER A 57 15.98 -2.40 -13.33
CA SER A 57 15.19 -3.60 -13.67
C SER A 57 14.17 -4.00 -12.60
N MET A 58 14.22 -3.41 -11.40
CA MET A 58 13.29 -3.76 -10.32
C MET A 58 11.98 -2.99 -10.46
N LYS A 59 10.94 -3.69 -10.86
CA LYS A 59 9.57 -3.15 -10.77
C LYS A 59 9.07 -3.32 -9.35
N PRO A 60 8.46 -2.26 -8.76
CA PRO A 60 7.84 -2.41 -7.44
C PRO A 60 6.72 -3.43 -7.50
N SER A 61 6.59 -4.22 -6.45
CA SER A 61 5.47 -5.13 -6.25
C SER A 61 4.59 -4.60 -5.14
N GLU A 62 3.32 -4.34 -5.45
CA GLU A 62 2.34 -3.90 -4.47
C GLU A 62 1.39 -5.05 -4.14
N GLN A 63 1.20 -5.29 -2.83
CA GLN A 63 0.28 -6.30 -2.33
C GLN A 63 -0.68 -5.68 -1.30
N PRO A 64 -1.96 -6.08 -1.29
CA PRO A 64 -2.87 -5.73 -0.21
C PRO A 64 -2.39 -6.30 1.12
N MET A 65 -2.50 -5.53 2.20
CA MET A 65 -2.17 -5.97 3.54
C MET A 65 -3.21 -5.48 4.55
N GLY A 66 -3.78 -6.39 5.29
CA GLY A 66 -4.87 -6.06 6.21
C GLY A 66 -6.09 -5.45 5.51
N PRO A 67 -7.03 -4.84 6.28
CA PRO A 67 -8.28 -4.34 5.74
C PRO A 67 -8.13 -3.04 4.94
N LYS A 68 -7.15 -2.20 5.25
CA LYS A 68 -6.97 -0.86 4.66
C LYS A 68 -5.58 -0.62 4.10
N GLY A 69 -4.62 -1.46 4.46
CA GLY A 69 -3.21 -1.25 4.16
C GLY A 69 -2.75 -1.95 2.89
N SER A 70 -1.53 -1.61 2.51
CA SER A 70 -0.79 -2.29 1.46
C SER A 70 0.70 -2.34 1.78
N THR A 71 1.43 -3.16 1.06
CA THR A 71 2.88 -3.22 1.08
C THR A 71 3.45 -2.93 -0.28
N CYS A 72 4.59 -2.26 -0.31
CA CYS A 72 5.39 -2.05 -1.51
C CYS A 72 6.77 -2.68 -1.31
N ASP A 73 7.15 -3.53 -2.23
CA ASP A 73 8.42 -4.22 -2.24
C ASP A 73 9.28 -3.75 -3.42
N TYR A 74 10.45 -3.21 -3.10
CA TYR A 74 11.51 -2.85 -4.03
C TYR A 74 12.77 -3.72 -3.85
N GLY A 75 12.59 -4.96 -3.42
CA GLY A 75 13.67 -5.88 -3.12
C GLY A 75 14.41 -5.54 -1.84
N SER A 76 15.22 -4.50 -1.83
CA SER A 76 15.97 -4.08 -0.62
C SER A 76 15.23 -3.07 0.26
N ILE A 77 14.07 -2.58 -0.18
CA ILE A 77 13.15 -1.75 0.63
C ILE A 77 11.77 -2.38 0.64
N HIS A 78 11.23 -2.51 1.84
CA HIS A 78 9.84 -2.90 2.07
C HIS A 78 9.13 -1.78 2.83
N LEU A 79 8.06 -1.25 2.24
CA LEU A 79 7.16 -0.32 2.89
C LEU A 79 5.82 -1.00 3.16
N GLN A 80 5.38 -0.99 4.40
CA GLN A 80 4.04 -1.43 4.82
C GLN A 80 3.27 -0.23 5.36
N VAL A 81 2.08 0.02 4.84
CA VAL A 81 1.20 1.11 5.30
C VAL A 81 -0.07 0.51 5.85
N ASP A 82 -0.47 0.92 7.05
CA ASP A 82 -1.66 0.44 7.77
C ASP A 82 -1.82 -1.10 7.74
N PRO A 83 -0.75 -1.87 8.06
CA PRO A 83 -0.75 -3.32 7.91
C PRO A 83 -1.75 -4.01 8.84
N PHE A 84 -2.15 -3.35 9.92
CA PHE A 84 -3.07 -3.88 10.92
C PHE A 84 -4.28 -2.96 11.10
N ALA A 85 -5.44 -3.55 11.40
CA ALA A 85 -6.62 -2.79 11.79
C ALA A 85 -6.43 -2.08 13.15
N ASP A 86 -5.65 -2.71 14.05
CA ASP A 86 -5.27 -2.16 15.36
C ASP A 86 -3.80 -1.69 15.33
N PRO A 87 -3.54 -0.38 15.32
CA PRO A 87 -2.17 0.16 15.36
C PRO A 87 -1.43 -0.18 16.66
N GLY A 88 -2.14 -0.60 17.70
CA GLY A 88 -1.55 -1.07 18.96
C GLY A 88 -0.73 -2.35 18.80
N VAL A 89 -0.94 -3.13 17.73
CA VAL A 89 -0.10 -4.29 17.42
C VAL A 89 1.36 -3.86 17.23
N LEU A 90 1.60 -2.86 16.39
CA LEU A 90 2.96 -2.34 16.17
C LEU A 90 3.54 -1.64 17.43
N ARG A 91 2.71 -0.95 18.22
CA ARG A 91 3.19 -0.35 19.48
C ARG A 91 3.66 -1.39 20.49
N ARG A 92 2.97 -2.53 20.57
CA ARG A 92 3.43 -3.65 21.41
C ARG A 92 4.74 -4.25 20.89
N GLU A 93 4.92 -4.29 19.58
CA GLU A 93 6.19 -4.71 18.98
C GLU A 93 7.31 -3.73 19.31
N ALA A 94 7.09 -2.44 19.09
CA ALA A 94 8.04 -1.35 19.37
C ALA A 94 8.41 -1.22 20.87
N ALA A 95 7.60 -1.76 21.77
CA ALA A 95 7.90 -1.79 23.20
C ALA A 95 8.88 -2.90 23.60
N LYS A 96 9.23 -3.81 22.69
CA LYS A 96 10.19 -4.89 22.95
C LYS A 96 11.63 -4.36 23.05
N PRO A 97 12.52 -5.08 23.76
CA PRO A 97 13.94 -4.77 23.76
C PRO A 97 14.54 -4.72 22.35
N GLY A 98 15.41 -3.74 22.10
CA GLY A 98 16.06 -3.56 20.80
C GLY A 98 15.46 -2.47 19.92
N TYR A 99 14.27 -1.96 20.28
CA TYR A 99 13.71 -0.78 19.65
C TYR A 99 14.17 0.51 20.33
N GLU A 100 14.58 1.48 19.56
CA GLU A 100 15.04 2.79 19.99
C GLU A 100 14.03 3.86 19.56
N LYS A 101 13.57 4.69 20.50
CA LYS A 101 12.68 5.81 20.16
C LYS A 101 13.41 6.84 19.31
N VAL A 102 12.80 7.27 18.21
CA VAL A 102 13.32 8.30 17.31
C VAL A 102 12.46 9.54 17.44
N THR A 103 13.09 10.70 17.63
CA THR A 103 12.41 11.99 17.72
C THR A 103 12.41 12.72 16.39
N GLY A 104 11.38 13.55 16.14
CA GLY A 104 11.27 14.37 14.93
C GLY A 104 10.82 13.61 13.67
N VAL A 105 10.25 12.42 13.83
CA VAL A 105 9.70 11.61 12.74
C VAL A 105 8.26 11.23 13.07
N GLY A 106 7.30 11.78 12.33
CA GLY A 106 5.89 11.61 12.62
C GLY A 106 5.52 12.08 14.02
N ASP A 107 4.45 11.52 14.56
CA ASP A 107 4.00 11.75 15.94
C ASP A 107 4.75 10.84 16.91
N GLU A 108 5.10 9.65 16.45
CA GLU A 108 5.83 8.65 17.22
C GLU A 108 6.62 7.77 16.25
N ALA A 109 7.88 7.46 16.57
CA ALA A 109 8.69 6.55 15.76
C ALA A 109 9.65 5.73 16.61
N TYR A 110 9.92 4.50 16.15
CA TYR A 110 10.87 3.57 16.76
C TYR A 110 11.73 2.91 15.69
N PHE A 111 13.02 2.90 15.94
CA PHE A 111 14.01 2.26 15.09
C PHE A 111 14.49 0.96 15.70
N HIS A 112 14.61 -0.06 14.88
CA HIS A 112 15.15 -1.36 15.25
C HIS A 112 16.28 -1.74 14.30
N ASN A 113 17.41 -2.10 14.90
CA ASN A 113 18.54 -2.68 14.19
C ASN A 113 18.51 -4.20 14.37
N ASN A 114 18.04 -4.92 13.36
CA ASN A 114 18.05 -6.37 13.37
C ASN A 114 19.41 -6.90 12.91
N LYS A 115 20.44 -6.72 13.78
CA LYS A 115 21.77 -7.35 13.71
C LYS A 115 22.17 -7.79 12.28
N ASP A 116 22.52 -6.90 11.40
CA ASP A 116 23.09 -7.20 10.09
C ASP A 116 22.11 -7.75 9.00
N ARG A 117 20.82 -7.83 9.28
CA ARG A 117 19.82 -8.24 8.29
C ARG A 117 19.10 -7.06 7.66
N PHE A 118 18.46 -6.25 8.49
CA PHE A 118 17.73 -5.07 8.05
C PHE A 118 17.67 -4.01 9.14
N ALA A 119 17.50 -2.77 8.70
CA ALA A 119 17.08 -1.65 9.52
C ALA A 119 15.58 -1.47 9.39
N GLU A 120 14.88 -1.32 10.49
CA GLU A 120 13.44 -1.13 10.52
C GLU A 120 13.09 0.18 11.22
N LEU A 121 12.16 0.93 10.64
CA LEU A 121 11.60 2.13 11.25
C LEU A 121 10.07 2.02 11.25
N MET A 122 9.48 2.00 12.42
CA MET A 122 8.04 2.07 12.63
C MET A 122 7.65 3.50 12.92
N VAL A 123 6.61 4.01 12.24
CA VAL A 123 6.17 5.42 12.35
C VAL A 123 4.66 5.47 12.49
N TRP A 124 4.19 6.35 13.37
CA TRP A 124 2.79 6.77 13.49
C TRP A 124 2.69 8.24 13.10
N THR A 125 1.70 8.56 12.29
CA THR A 125 1.43 9.94 11.84
C THR A 125 -0.06 10.14 11.58
N GLY A 126 -0.72 10.97 12.37
CA GLY A 126 -2.17 11.15 12.32
C GLY A 126 -2.92 9.83 12.52
N ALA A 127 -3.77 9.47 11.55
CA ALA A 127 -4.53 8.22 11.56
C ALA A 127 -3.77 7.01 10.99
N HIS A 128 -2.57 7.23 10.46
CA HIS A 128 -1.80 6.22 9.74
C HIS A 128 -0.60 5.71 10.54
N HIS A 129 -0.20 4.50 10.21
CA HIS A 129 1.05 3.92 10.70
C HIS A 129 1.73 3.14 9.57
N PHE A 130 3.04 3.18 9.54
CA PHE A 130 3.78 2.46 8.52
C PHE A 130 5.13 1.96 9.05
N THR A 131 5.64 0.94 8.37
CA THR A 131 6.95 0.36 8.66
C THR A 131 7.81 0.40 7.40
N ILE A 132 9.03 0.88 7.52
CA ILE A 132 10.04 0.83 6.47
C ILE A 132 11.10 -0.18 6.92
N GLN A 133 11.34 -1.20 6.09
CA GLN A 133 12.47 -2.10 6.27
C GLN A 133 13.46 -1.90 5.14
N MET A 134 14.74 -1.78 5.48
CA MET A 134 15.84 -1.61 4.52
C MET A 134 16.91 -2.66 4.78
N ASP A 135 17.19 -3.47 3.76
CA ASP A 135 18.21 -4.50 3.85
C ASP A 135 19.62 -3.92 4.00
N VAL A 136 20.40 -4.51 4.89
CA VAL A 136 21.79 -4.11 5.18
C VAL A 136 22.78 -4.68 4.16
N ASN A 137 22.36 -5.62 3.31
CA ASN A 137 23.19 -6.35 2.33
C ASN A 137 23.85 -5.49 1.24
N THR A 138 23.69 -4.18 1.28
CA THR A 138 24.26 -3.23 0.30
C THR A 138 25.62 -2.67 0.70
N GLY A 139 26.30 -3.29 1.68
CA GLY A 139 27.58 -2.78 2.22
C GLY A 139 27.43 -1.68 3.27
N LYS A 140 26.18 -1.40 3.69
CA LYS A 140 25.87 -0.49 4.79
C LYS A 140 25.58 -1.27 6.06
N THR A 141 25.92 -0.71 7.21
CA THR A 141 25.47 -1.22 8.52
C THR A 141 24.09 -0.65 8.84
N ALA A 142 23.35 -1.24 9.76
CA ALA A 142 22.09 -0.66 10.20
C ALA A 142 22.25 0.74 10.80
N ALA A 143 23.36 1.02 11.46
CA ALA A 143 23.68 2.36 11.97
C ALA A 143 23.83 3.38 10.84
N THR A 144 24.43 3.02 9.70
CA THR A 144 24.55 3.90 8.53
C THR A 144 23.25 3.97 7.70
N THR A 145 22.36 3.02 7.88
CA THR A 145 21.04 2.95 7.20
C THR A 145 19.97 3.76 7.95
N LYS A 146 20.12 3.95 9.26
CA LYS A 146 19.14 4.72 10.08
C LYS A 146 18.83 6.12 9.53
N PRO A 147 19.82 6.98 9.19
CA PRO A 147 19.54 8.29 8.60
C PRO A 147 18.77 8.20 7.28
N ASP A 148 19.09 7.23 6.42
CA ASP A 148 18.41 7.02 5.15
C ASP A 148 16.95 6.60 5.36
N THR A 149 16.70 5.69 6.30
CA THR A 149 15.35 5.23 6.66
C THR A 149 14.50 6.38 7.19
N ILE A 150 15.09 7.25 8.03
CA ILE A 150 14.43 8.47 8.54
C ILE A 150 14.12 9.45 7.40
N ALA A 151 15.05 9.63 6.46
CA ALA A 151 14.83 10.53 5.34
C ALA A 151 13.71 10.04 4.42
N VAL A 152 13.60 8.72 4.19
CA VAL A 152 12.48 8.11 3.45
C VAL A 152 11.17 8.33 4.21
N ALA A 153 11.14 8.11 5.52
CA ALA A 153 9.94 8.34 6.33
C ALA A 153 9.47 9.80 6.25
N ASN A 154 10.37 10.76 6.37
CA ASN A 154 10.06 12.18 6.29
C ASN A 154 9.53 12.60 4.90
N ALA A 155 9.88 11.89 3.83
CA ALA A 155 9.33 12.12 2.49
C ALA A 155 7.93 11.46 2.30
N ILE A 156 7.59 10.45 3.08
CA ILE A 156 6.29 9.75 3.05
C ILE A 156 5.25 10.50 3.89
N ILE A 157 5.60 10.97 5.09
CA ILE A 157 4.68 11.57 6.05
C ILE A 157 3.77 12.67 5.44
N PRO A 158 4.27 13.63 4.64
CA PRO A 158 3.41 14.65 4.03
C PRO A 158 2.35 14.10 3.07
N LYS A 159 2.56 12.90 2.52
CA LYS A 159 1.63 12.25 1.58
C LYS A 159 0.51 11.48 2.29
N LEU A 160 0.62 11.30 3.61
CA LEU A 160 -0.35 10.62 4.47
C LEU A 160 -1.26 11.58 5.25
N LYS A 161 -1.07 12.90 5.08
CA LYS A 161 -1.84 13.95 5.75
C LYS A 161 -3.06 14.38 4.95
#